data_9acd7cee677d3c5158d2ce0e7efa0803
#
_entry.id   9acd7cee677d3c5158d2ce0e7efa0803
#
_cell.length_a   1.000
_cell.length_b   1.000
_cell.length_c   1.000
_cell.angle_alpha   90.00
_cell.angle_beta   90.00
_cell.angle_gamma   90.00
#
_symmetry.space_group_name_H-M   'P 1'
#
loop_
_entity.id
_entity.type
_entity.pdbx_description
1 polymer ?
#
loop_
_entity_poly.entity_id
_entity_poly.type
_entity_poly.pdbx_seq_one_letter_code
_entity_poly.pdbx_strand_id
1 'polypeptide(L)'
;MKKLFFLIAASFFLTSVDAQITERERPAEWQHLVKGARFMDRFLPMPDGIQIKGIWGTDSVLNRYVDNGIELPGVSFWGGNILQDTDGKYHLFVCGWPEDSPKGHMFWSNSTVFHAVSDRLEGPFKIQNSVGKGHNPEAFQLKDGRVVVYVIDGYYIADGVDSKVWTYGKFSFDSRDRKIIEGLSNLTFARRQDDSYLMVCRGGGVWISKDGLSPYMQLTDKRVYPDVEGRFEDPVVWRDEL
;
A
#
# COMPACT_ATOMS: atom_id res chain seq x y z
N MET A 1 -63.29 17.05 41.65
CA MET A 1 -61.94 17.56 41.35
C MET A 1 -61.30 16.63 40.33
N LYS A 2 -61.32 16.96 39.01
CA LYS A 2 -60.68 16.17 37.94
C LYS A 2 -59.29 16.75 37.69
N LYS A 3 -58.25 15.95 37.90
CA LYS A 3 -56.86 16.35 37.59
C LYS A 3 -56.63 16.04 36.11
N LEU A 4 -56.33 17.07 35.37
CA LEU A 4 -55.94 17.02 33.97
C LEU A 4 -54.44 16.80 33.91
N PHE A 5 -54.00 15.68 33.35
CA PHE A 5 -52.59 15.39 33.04
C PHE A 5 -52.29 15.89 31.63
N PHE A 6 -51.43 16.90 31.53
CA PHE A 6 -50.82 17.32 30.28
C PHE A 6 -49.62 16.47 29.97
N LEU A 7 -49.73 15.69 28.90
CA LEU A 7 -48.60 14.98 28.32
C LEU A 7 -47.89 15.92 27.32
N ILE A 8 -46.68 16.38 27.67
CA ILE A 8 -45.82 17.13 26.76
C ILE A 8 -45.04 16.07 25.93
N ALA A 9 -45.45 15.93 24.68
CA ALA A 9 -44.64 15.13 23.73
C ALA A 9 -43.49 16.02 23.23
N ALA A 10 -42.28 15.73 23.69
CA ALA A 10 -41.08 16.34 23.15
C ALA A 10 -40.70 15.60 21.83
N SER A 11 -41.00 16.25 20.72
CA SER A 11 -40.55 15.79 19.40
C SER A 11 -39.05 16.12 19.27
N PHE A 12 -38.21 15.10 19.38
CA PHE A 12 -36.82 15.21 18.98
C PHE A 12 -36.74 15.24 17.45
N PHE A 13 -36.56 16.40 16.90
CA PHE A 13 -36.09 16.53 15.53
C PHE A 13 -34.61 16.11 15.49
N LEU A 14 -34.38 14.90 15.03
CA LEU A 14 -33.07 14.47 14.56
C LEU A 14 -32.80 15.24 13.25
N THR A 15 -32.15 16.39 13.34
CA THR A 15 -31.51 16.99 12.17
C THR A 15 -30.34 16.10 11.80
N SER A 16 -30.50 15.29 10.77
CA SER A 16 -29.37 14.70 10.04
C SER A 16 -28.52 15.86 9.55
N VAL A 17 -27.38 16.06 10.15
CA VAL A 17 -26.32 16.90 9.58
C VAL A 17 -25.80 16.09 8.38
N ASP A 18 -26.43 16.29 7.23
CA ASP A 18 -25.78 15.95 5.96
C ASP A 18 -24.50 16.79 5.92
N ALA A 19 -23.38 16.12 6.16
CA ALA A 19 -22.08 16.70 5.91
C ALA A 19 -22.05 17.03 4.42
N GLN A 20 -22.38 18.26 4.07
CA GLN A 20 -22.21 18.81 2.74
C GLN A 20 -20.71 18.73 2.44
N ILE A 21 -20.35 17.68 1.72
CA ILE A 21 -18.99 17.54 1.21
C ILE A 21 -18.86 18.60 0.15
N THR A 22 -18.29 19.74 0.51
CA THR A 22 -17.92 20.78 -0.43
C THR A 22 -17.01 20.17 -1.48
N GLU A 23 -17.49 20.06 -2.71
CA GLU A 23 -16.64 19.71 -3.84
C GLU A 23 -15.54 20.77 -3.93
N ARG A 24 -14.29 20.31 -3.81
CA ARG A 24 -13.14 21.17 -4.04
C ARG A 24 -13.14 21.60 -5.50
N GLU A 25 -12.76 22.85 -5.74
CA GLU A 25 -12.51 23.34 -7.09
C GLU A 25 -11.44 22.45 -7.74
N ARG A 26 -11.78 21.87 -8.89
CA ARG A 26 -10.89 20.95 -9.59
C ARG A 26 -9.83 21.71 -10.35
N PRO A 27 -8.55 21.40 -10.20
CA PRO A 27 -7.52 21.96 -11.05
C PRO A 27 -7.83 21.73 -12.53
N ALA A 28 -7.44 22.68 -13.37
CA ALA A 28 -7.76 22.63 -14.79
C ALA A 28 -7.20 21.36 -15.49
N GLU A 29 -6.06 20.88 -15.01
CA GLU A 29 -5.41 19.64 -15.48
C GLU A 29 -6.21 18.37 -15.21
N TRP A 30 -7.23 18.43 -14.34
CA TRP A 30 -8.08 17.27 -14.05
C TRP A 30 -9.27 17.11 -14.98
N GLN A 31 -9.43 17.99 -15.95
CA GLN A 31 -10.58 17.94 -16.88
C GLN A 31 -10.67 16.62 -17.67
N HIS A 32 -9.56 15.94 -17.85
CA HIS A 32 -9.46 14.66 -18.57
C HIS A 32 -9.56 13.43 -17.65
N LEU A 33 -9.72 13.61 -16.33
CA LEU A 33 -9.85 12.50 -15.40
C LEU A 33 -11.28 11.93 -15.39
N VAL A 34 -11.38 10.66 -14.97
CA VAL A 34 -12.68 9.97 -14.88
C VAL A 34 -13.62 10.72 -13.93
N LYS A 35 -14.80 11.07 -14.43
CA LYS A 35 -15.81 11.80 -13.68
C LYS A 35 -16.65 10.85 -12.84
N GLY A 36 -16.92 11.23 -11.60
CA GLY A 36 -17.95 10.60 -10.75
C GLY A 36 -17.44 9.74 -9.61
N ALA A 37 -16.16 9.40 -9.57
CA ALA A 37 -15.55 8.76 -8.42
C ALA A 37 -14.42 9.65 -7.87
N ARG A 38 -14.54 10.13 -6.65
CA ARG A 38 -13.62 11.12 -6.07
C ARG A 38 -12.15 10.74 -6.15
N PHE A 39 -11.85 9.51 -5.80
CA PHE A 39 -10.50 8.99 -5.90
C PHE A 39 -10.14 8.71 -7.37
N MET A 40 -11.02 8.06 -8.11
CA MET A 40 -10.81 7.75 -9.53
C MET A 40 -10.75 8.99 -10.43
N ASP A 41 -11.34 10.10 -10.00
CA ASP A 41 -11.23 11.38 -10.72
C ASP A 41 -9.77 11.88 -10.84
N ARG A 42 -8.85 11.33 -10.07
CA ARG A 42 -7.41 11.62 -10.11
C ARG A 42 -6.63 10.74 -11.08
N PHE A 43 -7.28 9.75 -11.67
CA PHE A 43 -6.62 8.83 -12.61
C PHE A 43 -6.96 9.18 -14.04
N LEU A 44 -5.98 9.08 -14.89
CA LEU A 44 -6.21 9.11 -16.34
C LEU A 44 -7.05 7.89 -16.72
N PRO A 45 -7.93 8.02 -17.73
CA PRO A 45 -8.57 6.85 -18.31
C PRO A 45 -7.51 5.83 -18.71
N MET A 46 -7.78 4.56 -18.40
CA MET A 46 -6.92 3.49 -18.89
C MET A 46 -6.91 3.53 -20.43
N PRO A 47 -5.75 3.34 -21.06
CA PRO A 47 -5.71 3.17 -22.50
C PRO A 47 -6.56 1.96 -22.90
N ASP A 48 -7.11 1.99 -24.10
CA ASP A 48 -7.87 0.86 -24.62
C ASP A 48 -7.05 -0.42 -24.48
N GLY A 49 -7.63 -1.41 -23.81
CA GLY A 49 -6.97 -2.67 -23.56
C GLY A 49 -6.63 -3.37 -24.87
N ILE A 50 -5.42 -3.92 -24.97
CA ILE A 50 -5.07 -4.81 -26.06
C ILE A 50 -5.97 -6.05 -25.94
N GLN A 51 -6.74 -6.34 -26.97
CA GLN A 51 -7.55 -7.56 -27.00
C GLN A 51 -6.62 -8.78 -27.05
N ILE A 52 -6.59 -9.54 -25.97
CA ILE A 52 -5.87 -10.80 -25.91
C ILE A 52 -6.65 -11.82 -26.76
N LYS A 53 -6.08 -12.20 -27.89
CA LYS A 53 -6.60 -13.26 -28.72
C LYS A 53 -5.86 -14.55 -28.40
N GLY A 54 -6.46 -15.40 -27.59
CA GLY A 54 -5.87 -16.69 -27.25
C GLY A 54 -6.29 -17.19 -25.87
N ILE A 55 -5.81 -18.37 -25.53
CA ILE A 55 -6.03 -18.97 -24.22
C ILE A 55 -4.95 -18.45 -23.27
N TRP A 56 -5.35 -17.87 -22.15
CA TRP A 56 -4.45 -17.41 -21.11
C TRP A 56 -3.50 -18.54 -20.64
N GLY A 57 -2.21 -18.24 -20.57
CA GLY A 57 -1.20 -19.21 -20.13
C GLY A 57 -0.69 -20.16 -21.22
N THR A 58 -1.00 -19.91 -22.50
CA THR A 58 -0.47 -20.65 -23.64
C THR A 58 0.63 -19.85 -24.36
N ASP A 59 1.30 -20.49 -25.33
CA ASP A 59 2.28 -19.85 -26.21
C ASP A 59 1.69 -18.70 -27.05
N SER A 60 0.36 -18.53 -27.03
CA SER A 60 -0.36 -17.46 -27.67
C SER A 60 -0.46 -16.18 -26.84
N VAL A 61 0.04 -16.17 -25.61
CA VAL A 61 0.11 -14.97 -24.78
C VAL A 61 1.02 -13.95 -25.45
N LEU A 62 0.55 -12.71 -25.52
CA LEU A 62 1.31 -11.60 -26.12
C LEU A 62 2.70 -11.50 -25.49
N ASN A 63 3.67 -11.11 -26.32
CA ASN A 63 5.02 -10.83 -25.83
C ASN A 63 4.96 -9.89 -24.65
N ARG A 64 5.77 -10.18 -23.64
CA ARG A 64 5.93 -9.32 -22.48
C ARG A 64 6.40 -7.94 -22.91
N TYR A 65 5.89 -6.91 -22.25
CA TYR A 65 6.35 -5.54 -22.50
C TYR A 65 7.75 -5.38 -21.91
N VAL A 66 8.75 -5.30 -22.77
CA VAL A 66 10.14 -5.11 -22.36
C VAL A 66 10.48 -3.64 -22.08
N ASP A 67 9.58 -2.73 -22.43
CA ASP A 67 9.79 -1.27 -22.34
C ASP A 67 9.27 -0.66 -21.03
N ASN A 68 8.60 -1.44 -20.22
CA ASN A 68 8.10 -1.00 -18.92
C ASN A 68 8.22 -2.11 -17.86
N GLY A 69 7.93 -1.74 -16.59
CA GLY A 69 7.95 -2.68 -15.49
C GLY A 69 9.31 -3.32 -15.29
N ILE A 70 9.31 -4.56 -14.80
CA ILE A 70 10.50 -5.37 -14.58
C ILE A 70 10.32 -6.74 -15.23
N GLU A 71 11.33 -7.17 -15.97
CA GLU A 71 11.38 -8.49 -16.60
C GLU A 71 12.73 -9.16 -16.36
N LEU A 72 12.69 -10.41 -15.95
CA LEU A 72 13.83 -11.29 -15.89
C LEU A 72 13.37 -12.69 -16.31
N PRO A 73 13.97 -13.28 -17.37
CA PRO A 73 13.61 -14.62 -17.79
C PRO A 73 13.69 -15.65 -16.64
N GLY A 74 12.66 -16.46 -16.49
CA GLY A 74 12.59 -17.49 -15.46
C GLY A 74 12.20 -16.99 -14.07
N VAL A 75 11.79 -15.72 -13.92
CA VAL A 75 11.35 -15.16 -12.64
C VAL A 75 9.94 -14.58 -12.76
N SER A 76 9.05 -15.00 -11.88
CA SER A 76 7.75 -14.36 -11.67
C SER A 76 7.88 -13.26 -10.61
N PHE A 77 7.45 -12.04 -10.93
CA PHE A 77 7.47 -10.91 -10.00
C PHE A 77 6.10 -10.63 -9.41
N TRP A 78 6.08 -10.11 -8.19
CA TRP A 78 4.85 -9.80 -7.46
C TRP A 78 5.05 -8.68 -6.45
N GLY A 79 4.01 -7.84 -6.32
CA GLY A 79 3.94 -6.80 -5.28
C GLY A 79 5.08 -5.79 -5.33
N GLY A 80 5.12 -4.96 -4.31
CA GLY A 80 6.14 -3.94 -4.18
C GLY A 80 5.69 -2.55 -4.52
N ASN A 81 6.61 -1.61 -4.33
CA ASN A 81 6.38 -0.20 -4.60
C ASN A 81 7.65 0.51 -5.07
N ILE A 82 7.48 1.74 -5.50
CA ILE A 82 8.56 2.56 -6.05
C ILE A 82 8.83 3.73 -5.10
N LEU A 83 10.11 3.97 -4.82
CA LEU A 83 10.60 5.20 -4.22
C LEU A 83 11.31 6.03 -5.29
N GLN A 84 11.12 7.34 -5.26
CA GLN A 84 11.92 8.25 -6.07
C GLN A 84 13.04 8.85 -5.22
N ASP A 85 14.27 8.81 -5.73
CA ASP A 85 15.41 9.41 -5.08
C ASP A 85 15.57 10.90 -5.47
N THR A 86 16.43 11.60 -4.76
CA THR A 86 16.74 13.02 -4.97
C THR A 86 17.45 13.28 -6.30
N ASP A 87 18.10 12.29 -6.89
CA ASP A 87 18.69 12.35 -8.23
C ASP A 87 17.68 12.10 -9.37
N GLY A 88 16.40 11.91 -9.02
CA GLY A 88 15.29 11.70 -9.94
C GLY A 88 15.11 10.26 -10.42
N LYS A 89 15.91 9.31 -9.94
CA LYS A 89 15.76 7.89 -10.29
C LYS A 89 14.63 7.24 -9.50
N TYR A 90 14.11 6.18 -10.06
CA TYR A 90 13.03 5.39 -9.50
C TYR A 90 13.57 4.03 -9.05
N HIS A 91 13.35 3.71 -7.79
CA HIS A 91 13.82 2.52 -7.11
C HIS A 91 12.64 1.60 -6.80
N LEU A 92 12.51 0.52 -7.55
CA LEU A 92 11.48 -0.49 -7.34
C LEU A 92 11.99 -1.56 -6.37
N PHE A 93 11.21 -1.80 -5.33
CA PHE A 93 11.39 -2.94 -4.43
C PHE A 93 10.28 -3.94 -4.72
N VAL A 94 10.63 -5.10 -5.21
CA VAL A 94 9.68 -6.10 -5.71
C VAL A 94 10.12 -7.50 -5.29
N CYS A 95 9.18 -8.40 -5.02
CA CYS A 95 9.55 -9.78 -4.77
C CYS A 95 9.38 -10.66 -6.02
N GLY A 96 10.15 -11.73 -6.08
CA GLY A 96 10.05 -12.69 -7.16
C GLY A 96 10.51 -14.08 -6.74
N TRP A 97 10.10 -15.08 -7.52
CA TRP A 97 10.45 -16.50 -7.37
C TRP A 97 10.60 -17.18 -8.71
N PRO A 98 11.22 -18.37 -8.79
CA PRO A 98 11.39 -19.10 -10.05
C PRO A 98 10.04 -19.37 -10.72
N GLU A 99 9.96 -19.04 -12.00
CA GLU A 99 8.76 -19.20 -12.84
C GLU A 99 8.39 -20.67 -13.05
N ASP A 100 9.40 -21.55 -13.13
CA ASP A 100 9.27 -23.00 -13.28
C ASP A 100 9.01 -23.74 -11.98
N SER A 101 8.72 -23.03 -10.90
CA SER A 101 8.45 -23.64 -9.60
C SER A 101 7.31 -24.67 -9.67
N PRO A 102 7.50 -25.89 -9.15
CA PRO A 102 6.46 -26.94 -9.16
C PRO A 102 5.16 -26.54 -8.47
N LYS A 103 5.22 -25.56 -7.58
CA LYS A 103 4.05 -25.03 -6.87
C LYS A 103 3.44 -23.80 -7.56
N GLY A 104 4.01 -23.36 -8.68
CA GLY A 104 3.58 -22.15 -9.39
C GLY A 104 3.50 -20.96 -8.44
N HIS A 105 2.39 -20.21 -8.51
CA HIS A 105 2.15 -19.08 -7.63
C HIS A 105 2.28 -19.41 -6.13
N MET A 106 1.91 -20.59 -5.70
CA MET A 106 2.01 -20.99 -4.28
C MET A 106 3.45 -21.15 -3.76
N PHE A 107 4.46 -20.89 -4.60
CA PHE A 107 5.85 -20.81 -4.18
C PHE A 107 6.23 -19.45 -3.60
N TRP A 108 5.31 -18.51 -3.55
CA TRP A 108 5.48 -17.13 -3.06
C TRP A 108 6.20 -17.02 -1.70
N SER A 109 6.00 -18.01 -0.79
CA SER A 109 6.67 -18.03 0.52
C SER A 109 8.19 -18.17 0.44
N ASN A 110 8.74 -18.49 -0.75
CA ASN A 110 10.17 -18.58 -1.02
C ASN A 110 10.69 -17.40 -1.84
N SER A 111 9.91 -16.32 -1.93
CA SER A 111 10.30 -15.14 -2.67
C SER A 111 11.58 -14.51 -2.14
N THR A 112 12.32 -13.92 -3.07
CA THR A 112 13.41 -12.99 -2.80
C THR A 112 12.96 -11.58 -3.15
N VAL A 113 13.28 -10.61 -2.31
CA VAL A 113 13.09 -9.20 -2.60
C VAL A 113 14.26 -8.68 -3.40
N PHE A 114 13.98 -8.02 -4.51
CA PHE A 114 14.94 -7.38 -5.37
C PHE A 114 14.80 -5.85 -5.27
N HIS A 115 15.93 -5.17 -5.37
CA HIS A 115 16.01 -3.75 -5.61
C HIS A 115 16.39 -3.55 -7.09
N ALA A 116 15.57 -2.79 -7.80
CA ALA A 116 15.77 -2.49 -9.22
C ALA A 116 15.62 -0.98 -9.47
N VAL A 117 16.30 -0.45 -10.47
CA VAL A 117 16.35 0.99 -10.73
C VAL A 117 16.01 1.28 -12.19
N SER A 118 15.33 2.42 -12.38
CA SER A 118 15.00 2.99 -13.69
C SER A 118 15.14 4.52 -13.67
N ASP A 119 15.45 5.09 -14.83
CA ASP A 119 15.39 6.55 -15.04
C ASP A 119 13.95 7.04 -15.29
N ARG A 120 12.98 6.12 -15.43
CA ARG A 120 11.57 6.40 -15.73
C ARG A 120 10.67 5.68 -14.74
N LEU A 121 9.56 6.32 -14.36
CA LEU A 121 8.59 5.75 -13.41
C LEU A 121 8.01 4.42 -13.89
N GLU A 122 7.72 4.30 -15.16
CA GLU A 122 7.17 3.09 -15.76
C GLU A 122 8.22 2.00 -16.03
N GLY A 123 9.50 2.30 -15.87
CA GLY A 123 10.60 1.39 -16.19
C GLY A 123 11.16 1.58 -17.62
N PRO A 124 11.87 0.60 -18.20
CA PRO A 124 12.15 -0.72 -17.61
C PRO A 124 13.11 -0.65 -16.41
N PHE A 125 12.80 -1.42 -15.39
CA PHE A 125 13.64 -1.51 -14.18
C PHE A 125 14.73 -2.56 -14.35
N LYS A 126 15.95 -2.21 -13.93
CA LYS A 126 17.11 -3.10 -13.95
C LYS A 126 17.50 -3.49 -12.53
N ILE A 127 17.54 -4.78 -12.25
CA ILE A 127 17.92 -5.30 -10.94
C ILE A 127 19.35 -4.88 -10.61
N GLN A 128 19.52 -4.28 -9.46
CA GLN A 128 20.82 -3.87 -8.90
C GLN A 128 21.36 -4.90 -7.91
N ASN A 129 20.50 -5.35 -7.00
CA ASN A 129 20.86 -6.34 -5.98
C ASN A 129 19.61 -7.05 -5.43
N SER A 130 19.87 -8.07 -4.62
CA SER A 130 18.89 -8.71 -3.77
C SER A 130 18.94 -8.08 -2.39
N VAL A 131 17.78 -7.72 -1.84
CA VAL A 131 17.62 -7.23 -0.48
C VAL A 131 17.64 -8.37 0.53
N GLY A 132 16.92 -9.44 0.23
CA GLY A 132 16.82 -10.62 1.08
C GLY A 132 15.57 -11.44 0.83
N LYS A 133 15.31 -12.41 1.70
CA LYS A 133 14.12 -13.25 1.63
C LYS A 133 12.88 -12.48 2.06
N GLY A 134 11.77 -12.59 1.34
CA GLY A 134 10.52 -11.96 1.74
C GLY A 134 9.50 -11.88 0.62
N HIS A 135 8.27 -11.56 1.00
CA HIS A 135 7.14 -11.43 0.09
C HIS A 135 6.37 -10.16 0.39
N ASN A 136 5.67 -9.62 -0.63
CA ASN A 136 4.93 -8.37 -0.57
C ASN A 136 5.75 -7.24 0.07
N PRO A 137 6.89 -6.87 -0.55
CA PRO A 137 7.71 -5.80 -0.01
C PRO A 137 6.98 -4.46 -0.08
N GLU A 138 7.13 -3.67 0.97
CA GLU A 138 6.71 -2.26 1.02
C GLU A 138 7.90 -1.44 1.50
N ALA A 139 8.43 -0.60 0.62
CA ALA A 139 9.54 0.26 0.92
C ALA A 139 9.08 1.65 1.34
N PHE A 140 9.71 2.22 2.35
CA PHE A 140 9.50 3.61 2.73
C PHE A 140 10.77 4.24 3.27
N GLN A 141 10.91 5.54 3.11
CA GLN A 141 12.05 6.28 3.58
C GLN A 141 11.76 6.91 4.94
N LEU A 142 12.66 6.69 5.89
CA LEU A 142 12.63 7.34 7.19
C LEU A 142 13.09 8.80 7.07
N LYS A 143 12.72 9.60 8.05
CA LYS A 143 13.11 11.04 8.12
C LYS A 143 14.63 11.25 8.08
N ASP A 144 15.39 10.33 8.65
CA ASP A 144 16.85 10.38 8.71
C ASP A 144 17.53 9.89 7.42
N GLY A 145 16.77 9.57 6.39
CA GLY A 145 17.26 9.14 5.08
C GLY A 145 17.42 7.64 4.92
N ARG A 146 17.37 6.86 6.02
CA ARG A 146 17.41 5.40 5.92
C ARG A 146 16.17 4.88 5.18
N VAL A 147 16.30 3.74 4.54
CA VAL A 147 15.22 3.07 3.83
C VAL A 147 14.88 1.77 4.54
N VAL A 148 13.60 1.56 4.76
CA VAL A 148 13.03 0.32 5.31
C VAL A 148 12.25 -0.38 4.21
N VAL A 149 12.49 -1.66 4.04
CA VAL A 149 11.72 -2.55 3.17
C VAL A 149 11.05 -3.59 4.04
N TYR A 150 9.77 -3.40 4.32
CA TYR A 150 8.98 -4.38 5.03
C TYR A 150 8.78 -5.63 4.17
N VAL A 151 8.76 -6.77 4.81
CA VAL A 151 8.34 -8.05 4.26
C VAL A 151 7.45 -8.75 5.27
N ILE A 152 6.74 -9.81 4.88
CA ILE A 152 6.02 -10.66 5.84
C ILE A 152 6.97 -11.06 6.93
N ASP A 153 6.81 -11.08 8.12
CA ASP A 153 7.67 -11.48 9.24
C ASP A 153 8.77 -10.48 9.68
N GLY A 154 8.98 -9.38 8.96
CA GLY A 154 9.99 -8.43 9.39
C GLY A 154 10.26 -7.32 8.38
N TYR A 155 11.46 -6.75 8.44
CA TYR A 155 11.90 -5.71 7.55
C TYR A 155 13.40 -5.81 7.29
N TYR A 156 13.83 -5.19 6.21
CA TYR A 156 15.23 -4.88 5.94
C TYR A 156 15.43 -3.37 6.05
N ILE A 157 16.57 -2.98 6.62
CA ILE A 157 16.94 -1.56 6.74
C ILE A 157 18.32 -1.30 6.18
N ALA A 158 18.50 -0.15 5.54
CA ALA A 158 19.75 0.32 4.98
C ALA A 158 19.89 1.83 5.14
N ASP A 159 21.12 2.33 5.02
CA ASP A 159 21.44 3.76 5.20
C ASP A 159 20.89 4.66 4.08
N GLY A 160 20.50 4.08 2.96
CA GLY A 160 19.91 4.79 1.84
C GLY A 160 19.38 3.84 0.78
N VAL A 161 18.69 4.40 -0.21
CA VAL A 161 18.00 3.63 -1.25
C VAL A 161 18.96 2.85 -2.15
N ASP A 162 20.18 3.37 -2.38
CA ASP A 162 21.22 2.73 -3.18
C ASP A 162 22.08 1.70 -2.43
N SER A 163 21.75 1.43 -1.18
CA SER A 163 22.53 0.50 -0.36
C SER A 163 22.57 -0.90 -0.96
N LYS A 164 23.75 -1.52 -0.90
CA LYS A 164 23.95 -2.92 -1.26
C LYS A 164 23.91 -3.86 -0.05
N VAL A 165 23.91 -3.30 1.15
CA VAL A 165 23.90 -4.03 2.41
C VAL A 165 22.63 -3.69 3.17
N TRP A 166 21.88 -4.72 3.48
CA TRP A 166 20.59 -4.65 4.16
C TRP A 166 20.64 -5.45 5.45
N THR A 167 20.19 -4.86 6.55
CA THR A 167 20.12 -5.51 7.85
C THR A 167 18.69 -5.94 8.14
N TYR A 168 18.49 -7.23 8.43
CA TYR A 168 17.16 -7.74 8.80
C TYR A 168 16.80 -7.38 10.25
N GLY A 169 15.56 -7.03 10.48
CA GLY A 169 15.00 -6.75 11.78
C GLY A 169 13.51 -7.10 11.87
N LYS A 170 12.93 -6.90 13.05
CA LYS A 170 11.50 -7.06 13.29
C LYS A 170 10.93 -5.79 13.90
N PHE A 171 9.71 -5.43 13.51
CA PHE A 171 8.99 -4.36 14.18
C PHE A 171 8.68 -4.75 15.63
N SER A 172 8.80 -3.78 16.51
CA SER A 172 8.36 -3.89 17.89
C SER A 172 6.95 -3.30 18.02
N PHE A 173 6.09 -4.00 18.74
CA PHE A 173 4.72 -3.59 18.99
C PHE A 173 4.49 -3.41 20.49
N ASP A 174 3.83 -2.31 20.84
CA ASP A 174 3.42 -2.07 22.22
C ASP A 174 2.19 -2.93 22.54
N SER A 175 2.33 -3.85 23.48
CA SER A 175 1.24 -4.67 23.99
C SER A 175 0.46 -3.86 25.03
N ARG A 176 -0.73 -3.41 24.69
CA ARG A 176 -1.67 -2.79 25.63
C ARG A 176 -2.82 -3.73 25.94
N ASP A 177 -3.61 -3.39 26.98
CA ASP A 177 -4.79 -4.15 27.43
C ASP A 177 -5.95 -4.16 26.43
N ARG A 178 -5.70 -3.84 25.18
CA ARG A 178 -6.68 -3.88 24.11
C ARG A 178 -6.44 -5.04 23.15
N LYS A 179 -7.52 -5.52 22.57
CA LYS A 179 -7.45 -6.53 21.52
C LYS A 179 -6.56 -6.04 20.36
N ILE A 180 -5.51 -6.78 20.05
CA ILE A 180 -4.65 -6.52 18.90
C ILE A 180 -5.35 -7.02 17.65
N ILE A 181 -5.43 -6.16 16.64
CA ILE A 181 -5.91 -6.54 15.33
C ILE A 181 -4.77 -7.26 14.62
N GLU A 182 -4.96 -8.55 14.39
CA GLU A 182 -4.00 -9.40 13.68
C GLU A 182 -4.04 -9.16 12.16
N GLY A 183 -3.10 -9.75 11.46
CA GLY A 183 -2.96 -9.63 10.02
C GLY A 183 -1.84 -8.67 9.62
N LEU A 184 -0.71 -8.73 10.35
CA LEU A 184 0.49 -7.93 10.09
C LEU A 184 1.22 -8.41 8.82
N SER A 185 0.51 -8.37 7.71
CA SER A 185 1.03 -8.57 6.37
C SER A 185 0.43 -7.51 5.43
N ASN A 186 1.00 -7.33 4.27
CA ASN A 186 0.58 -6.34 3.28
C ASN A 186 0.45 -4.98 3.96
N LEU A 187 1.56 -4.52 4.55
CA LEU A 187 1.63 -3.26 5.27
C LEU A 187 1.81 -2.11 4.30
N THR A 188 1.28 -0.96 4.68
CA THR A 188 1.51 0.30 3.99
C THR A 188 1.78 1.40 5.00
N PHE A 189 2.61 2.37 4.63
CA PHE A 189 3.14 3.38 5.54
C PHE A 189 2.99 4.79 5.00
N ALA A 190 2.69 5.73 5.89
CA ALA A 190 2.73 7.15 5.57
C ALA A 190 3.37 7.94 6.72
N ARG A 191 4.25 8.88 6.38
CA ARG A 191 4.80 9.84 7.34
C ARG A 191 3.79 10.96 7.59
N ARG A 192 3.47 11.22 8.86
CA ARG A 192 2.56 12.27 9.29
C ARG A 192 3.26 13.62 9.38
N GLN A 193 2.49 14.68 9.58
CA GLN A 193 3.02 16.05 9.72
C GLN A 193 3.94 16.23 10.93
N ASP A 194 3.72 15.45 11.98
CA ASP A 194 4.53 15.45 13.21
C ASP A 194 5.75 14.52 13.11
N ASP A 195 6.07 14.06 11.89
CA ASP A 195 7.15 13.12 11.58
C ASP A 195 6.98 11.72 12.19
N SER A 196 5.86 11.42 12.84
CA SER A 196 5.52 10.05 13.19
C SER A 196 5.06 9.26 11.96
N TYR A 197 4.98 7.95 12.09
CA TYR A 197 4.63 7.04 10.99
C TYR A 197 3.33 6.33 11.28
N LEU A 198 2.42 6.41 10.33
CA LEU A 198 1.19 5.63 10.31
C LEU A 198 1.45 4.35 9.52
N MET A 199 0.98 3.24 10.05
CA MET A 199 0.98 1.94 9.38
C MET A 199 -0.44 1.40 9.34
N VAL A 200 -0.85 0.90 8.19
CA VAL A 200 -2.11 0.17 8.00
C VAL A 200 -1.78 -1.24 7.55
N CYS A 201 -2.45 -2.23 8.11
CA CYS A 201 -2.22 -3.62 7.77
C CYS A 201 -3.45 -4.28 7.14
N ARG A 202 -3.23 -5.38 6.44
CA ARG A 202 -4.27 -6.21 5.84
C ARG A 202 -5.42 -6.55 6.79
N GLY A 203 -5.13 -6.78 8.07
CA GLY A 203 -6.14 -7.05 9.10
C GLY A 203 -7.04 -5.86 9.43
N GLY A 204 -6.80 -4.68 8.86
CA GLY A 204 -7.53 -3.44 9.13
C GLY A 204 -7.07 -2.75 10.42
N GLY A 205 -5.93 -3.15 10.98
CA GLY A 205 -5.29 -2.45 12.09
C GLY A 205 -4.63 -1.17 11.63
N VAL A 206 -4.72 -0.13 12.47
CA VAL A 206 -4.03 1.14 12.28
C VAL A 206 -3.08 1.36 13.44
N TRP A 207 -1.83 1.57 13.12
CA TRP A 207 -0.73 1.65 14.06
C TRP A 207 0.06 2.94 13.88
N ILE A 208 0.67 3.41 14.93
CA ILE A 208 1.54 4.59 14.88
C ILE A 208 2.87 4.31 15.55
N SER A 209 3.95 4.82 14.96
CA SER A 209 5.29 4.80 15.54
C SER A 209 5.93 6.18 15.45
N LYS A 210 6.71 6.53 16.45
CA LYS A 210 7.43 7.81 16.48
C LYS A 210 8.57 7.87 15.44
N ASP A 211 9.22 6.76 15.19
CA ASP A 211 10.45 6.67 14.37
C ASP A 211 10.31 5.76 13.14
N GLY A 212 9.14 5.17 12.93
CA GLY A 212 8.87 4.25 11.82
C GLY A 212 9.32 2.80 12.04
N LEU A 213 9.95 2.50 13.15
CA LEU A 213 10.47 1.16 13.42
C LEU A 213 9.92 0.57 14.72
N SER A 214 9.80 1.36 15.82
CA SER A 214 9.52 0.77 17.13
C SER A 214 9.29 1.79 18.23
N PRO A 215 8.43 1.49 19.20
CA PRO A 215 7.36 0.51 19.08
C PRO A 215 6.19 1.07 18.27
N TYR A 216 5.50 0.21 17.55
CA TYR A 216 4.22 0.53 16.94
C TYR A 216 3.11 0.36 17.97
N MET A 217 2.27 1.39 18.13
CA MET A 217 1.11 1.41 19.01
C MET A 217 -0.17 1.37 18.19
N GLN A 218 -1.06 0.43 18.48
CA GLN A 218 -2.35 0.35 17.83
C GLN A 218 -3.25 1.52 18.24
N LEU A 219 -3.75 2.28 17.27
CA LEU A 219 -4.57 3.47 17.52
C LEU A 219 -6.01 3.13 17.90
N THR A 220 -6.56 2.05 17.38
CA THR A 220 -7.94 1.64 17.62
C THR A 220 -8.03 0.12 17.73
N ASP A 221 -9.00 -0.38 18.50
CA ASP A 221 -9.36 -1.79 18.58
C ASP A 221 -10.38 -2.22 17.51
N LYS A 222 -10.78 -1.28 16.63
CA LYS A 222 -11.68 -1.51 15.51
C LYS A 222 -10.91 -1.59 14.21
N ARG A 223 -11.35 -2.48 13.35
CA ARG A 223 -10.85 -2.56 11.96
C ARG A 223 -11.34 -1.35 11.16
N VAL A 224 -10.46 -0.76 10.38
CA VAL A 224 -10.78 0.41 9.53
C VAL A 224 -11.27 0.01 8.13
N TYR A 225 -12.00 -1.06 8.05
CA TYR A 225 -12.62 -1.49 6.81
C TYR A 225 -14.03 -0.90 6.67
N PRO A 226 -14.49 -0.67 5.43
CA PRO A 226 -15.90 -0.42 5.18
C PRO A 226 -16.72 -1.62 5.64
N ASP A 227 -17.96 -1.36 6.07
CA ASP A 227 -18.92 -2.39 6.48
C ASP A 227 -19.53 -3.06 5.23
N VAL A 228 -18.72 -3.88 4.58
CA VAL A 228 -19.10 -4.66 3.39
C VAL A 228 -18.57 -6.08 3.52
N GLU A 229 -19.26 -7.02 2.91
CA GLU A 229 -18.78 -8.39 2.83
C GLU A 229 -17.52 -8.45 1.94
N GLY A 230 -16.50 -9.17 2.41
CA GLY A 230 -15.29 -9.39 1.63
C GLY A 230 -14.04 -9.50 2.49
N ARG A 231 -12.94 -9.80 1.80
CA ARG A 231 -11.58 -9.75 2.34
C ARG A 231 -10.86 -8.57 1.69
N PHE A 232 -10.24 -7.76 2.52
CA PHE A 232 -9.39 -6.67 2.06
C PHE A 232 -7.94 -7.10 2.26
N GLU A 233 -7.12 -7.01 1.23
CA GLU A 233 -5.75 -7.46 1.29
C GLU A 233 -4.78 -6.29 1.19
N ASP A 234 -4.63 -5.61 0.13
CA ASP A 234 -3.55 -4.66 -0.14
C ASP A 234 -3.97 -3.21 0.19
N PRO A 235 -3.95 -2.80 1.48
CA PRO A 235 -4.26 -1.43 1.85
C PRO A 235 -3.21 -0.48 1.28
N VAL A 236 -3.62 0.73 0.96
CA VAL A 236 -2.74 1.82 0.58
C VAL A 236 -3.05 3.03 1.42
N VAL A 237 -2.03 3.63 2.03
CA VAL A 237 -2.12 4.88 2.77
C VAL A 237 -1.14 5.90 2.22
N TRP A 238 -1.60 7.11 2.06
CA TRP A 238 -0.75 8.24 1.67
C TRP A 238 -1.19 9.51 2.39
N ARG A 239 -0.30 10.47 2.44
CA ARG A 239 -0.62 11.81 2.89
C ARG A 239 -0.98 12.68 1.68
N ASP A 240 -2.18 13.24 1.70
CA ASP A 240 -2.57 14.28 0.75
C ASP A 240 -1.98 15.62 1.22
N GLU A 241 -1.23 16.28 0.36
CA GLU A 241 -0.63 17.59 0.64
C GLU A 241 -1.53 18.76 0.21
N LEU A 242 -2.72 18.47 -0.33
CA LEU A 242 -3.68 19.47 -0.79
C LEU A 242 -4.54 20.04 0.35
#